data_68571c97204a341e2153f0aab1931350
#
_entry.id   68571c97204a341e2153f0aab1931350
#
_cell.length_a   1.000
_cell.length_b   1.000
_cell.length_c   1.000
_cell.angle_alpha   90.00
_cell.angle_beta   90.00
_cell.angle_gamma   90.00
#
_symmetry.space_group_name_H-M   'P 1'
#
loop_
_entity.id
_entity.type
_entity.pdbx_description
1 polymer ?
#
loop_
_entity_poly.entity_id
_entity_poly.type
_entity_poly.pdbx_seq_one_letter_code
_entity_poly.pdbx_strand_id
1 'polypeptide(L)'
;AHGNCYEYWLEGRKYSNVVGSGCTSLGKYRIGNSYTGKFGYSYKLHGLDSTNNKAFERTVVLHSHSCVPENEVADDICQSNGCPTVSPKFLEEIKKVVNNSKQPVLLWIYQ
;
A
#
# COMPACT_ATOMS: atom_id res chain seq x y z
N ALA A 1 -2.60 6.74 0.92
CA ALA A 1 -2.46 7.01 -0.53
C ALA A 1 -2.40 5.72 -1.31
N HIS A 2 -2.78 5.77 -2.57
CA HIS A 2 -2.72 4.65 -3.50
C HIS A 2 -2.27 5.15 -4.88
N GLY A 3 -1.92 4.21 -5.77
CA GLY A 3 -1.56 4.53 -7.14
C GLY A 3 -2.78 4.51 -8.07
N ASN A 4 -2.82 5.43 -9.00
CA ASN A 4 -3.90 5.59 -9.98
C ASN A 4 -3.37 5.41 -11.42
N CYS A 5 -2.50 4.42 -11.61
CA CYS A 5 -1.94 4.03 -12.92
C CYS A 5 -1.16 5.15 -13.61
N TYR A 6 -0.40 5.94 -12.87
CA TYR A 6 0.31 7.14 -13.35
C TYR A 6 -0.61 8.23 -13.92
N GLU A 7 -1.90 8.10 -13.75
CA GLU A 7 -2.88 9.09 -14.20
C GLU A 7 -3.22 10.05 -13.06
N TYR A 8 -2.27 10.88 -12.68
CA TYR A 8 -2.35 11.78 -11.52
C TYR A 8 -3.44 12.86 -11.66
N TRP A 9 -3.83 13.15 -12.89
CA TRP A 9 -4.87 14.13 -13.22
C TRP A 9 -6.28 13.53 -13.21
N LEU A 10 -6.40 12.20 -13.13
CA LEU A 10 -7.69 11.52 -13.22
C LEU A 10 -8.49 11.70 -11.93
N GLU A 11 -9.69 12.24 -12.08
CA GLU A 11 -10.67 12.22 -10.99
C GLU A 11 -11.22 10.81 -10.83
N GLY A 12 -11.32 10.35 -9.58
CA GLY A 12 -11.75 8.99 -9.29
C GLY A 12 -10.59 8.04 -9.04
N ARG A 13 -10.88 6.75 -9.07
CA ARG A 13 -9.94 5.72 -8.66
C ARG A 13 -9.80 4.65 -9.72
N LYS A 14 -8.58 4.34 -10.08
CA LYS A 14 -8.27 3.30 -11.03
C LYS A 14 -7.35 2.25 -10.39
N TYR A 15 -7.66 0.98 -10.60
CA TYR A 15 -6.94 -0.14 -10.01
C TYR A 15 -6.54 -1.15 -11.07
N SER A 16 -5.40 -1.82 -10.89
CA SER A 16 -4.93 -2.85 -11.82
C SER A 16 -3.92 -3.77 -11.13
N ASN A 17 -3.84 -5.01 -11.61
CA ASN A 17 -2.85 -6.00 -11.19
C ASN A 17 -1.74 -6.17 -12.24
N VAL A 18 -1.72 -5.37 -13.28
CA VAL A 18 -0.75 -5.47 -14.37
C VAL A 18 0.61 -4.96 -13.93
N VAL A 19 1.68 -5.74 -14.20
CA VAL A 19 3.06 -5.36 -13.93
C VAL A 19 3.39 -4.07 -14.68
N GLY A 20 3.99 -3.10 -13.98
CA GLY A 20 4.37 -1.81 -14.57
C GLY A 20 3.23 -0.81 -14.74
N SER A 21 2.01 -1.13 -14.29
CA SER A 21 0.84 -0.24 -14.46
C SER A 21 0.86 1.01 -13.59
N GLY A 22 1.63 1.00 -12.48
CA GLY A 22 1.58 2.09 -11.49
C GLY A 22 0.29 2.16 -10.70
N CYS A 23 -0.56 1.15 -10.83
CA CYS A 23 -1.83 1.05 -10.10
C CYS A 23 -1.67 0.29 -8.80
N THR A 24 -2.49 0.66 -7.81
CA THR A 24 -2.77 -0.23 -6.68
C THR A 24 -3.73 -1.32 -7.13
N SER A 25 -3.58 -2.54 -6.66
CA SER A 25 -4.52 -3.62 -6.92
C SER A 25 -5.43 -3.85 -5.71
N LEU A 26 -6.68 -4.18 -6.00
CA LEU A 26 -7.69 -4.47 -4.96
C LEU A 26 -7.55 -5.89 -4.45
N GLY A 27 -7.98 -6.12 -3.22
CA GLY A 27 -8.08 -7.43 -2.62
C GLY A 27 -7.38 -7.54 -1.28
N LYS A 28 -7.27 -8.77 -0.79
CA LYS A 28 -6.63 -9.09 0.48
C LYS A 28 -5.15 -9.41 0.27
N TYR A 29 -4.33 -8.89 1.15
CA TYR A 29 -2.88 -9.12 1.17
C TYR A 29 -2.48 -9.70 2.50
N ARG A 30 -1.50 -10.61 2.48
CA ARG A 30 -0.76 -10.98 3.68
C ARG A 30 0.42 -10.02 3.82
N ILE A 31 0.55 -9.41 4.99
CA ILE A 31 1.72 -8.59 5.31
C ILE A 31 2.89 -9.53 5.59
N GLY A 32 3.92 -9.44 4.77
CA GLY A 32 5.10 -10.29 4.85
C GLY A 32 6.24 -9.68 5.64
N ASN A 33 7.47 -10.03 5.28
CA ASN A 33 8.65 -9.59 5.98
C ASN A 33 8.88 -8.07 5.81
N SER A 34 9.34 -7.44 6.89
CA SER A 34 9.79 -6.06 6.85
C SER A 34 11.20 -5.95 6.27
N TYR A 35 11.51 -4.77 5.75
CA TYR A 35 12.85 -4.42 5.31
C TYR A 35 12.98 -2.90 5.32
N THR A 36 14.21 -2.39 5.27
CA THR A 36 14.46 -0.97 5.10
C THR A 36 15.01 -0.73 3.70
N GLY A 37 14.30 0.03 2.90
CA GLY A 37 14.62 0.27 1.51
C GLY A 37 14.49 1.74 1.12
N LYS A 38 14.23 1.98 -0.15
CA LYS A 38 14.09 3.30 -0.76
C LYS A 38 13.10 4.22 -0.02
N PHE A 39 12.02 3.64 0.49
CA PHE A 39 10.96 4.38 1.20
C PHE A 39 11.07 4.27 2.74
N GLY A 40 12.22 3.83 3.24
CA GLY A 40 12.42 3.57 4.66
C GLY A 40 11.84 2.21 5.07
N TYR A 41 11.32 2.11 6.29
CA TYR A 41 10.74 0.87 6.81
C TYR A 41 9.49 0.48 6.03
N SER A 42 9.49 -0.73 5.50
CA SER A 42 8.46 -1.22 4.59
C SER A 42 8.14 -2.68 4.86
N TYR A 43 6.93 -3.10 4.49
CA TYR A 43 6.51 -4.49 4.53
C TYR A 43 6.24 -5.00 3.12
N LYS A 44 6.80 -6.16 2.79
CA LYS A 44 6.45 -6.89 1.57
C LYS A 44 5.00 -7.35 1.65
N LEU A 45 4.29 -7.27 0.53
CA LEU A 45 2.89 -7.68 0.45
C LEU A 45 2.73 -8.87 -0.49
N HIS A 46 1.98 -9.86 -0.02
CA HIS A 46 1.62 -11.04 -0.81
C HIS A 46 0.12 -10.99 -1.10
N GLY A 47 -0.25 -10.86 -2.36
CA GLY A 47 -1.64 -10.83 -2.77
C GLY A 47 -2.28 -12.21 -2.65
N LEU A 48 -3.47 -12.26 -2.05
CA LEU A 48 -4.19 -13.51 -1.78
C LEU A 48 -5.36 -13.73 -2.75
N ASP A 49 -5.68 -12.73 -3.56
CA ASP A 49 -6.79 -12.77 -4.51
C ASP A 49 -6.30 -12.69 -5.96
N SER A 50 -7.13 -13.07 -6.91
CA SER A 50 -6.81 -12.97 -8.33
C SER A 50 -6.58 -11.52 -8.79
N THR A 51 -7.19 -10.55 -8.09
CA THR A 51 -7.06 -9.13 -8.37
C THR A 51 -5.72 -8.53 -7.94
N ASN A 52 -4.94 -9.24 -7.14
CA ASN A 52 -3.68 -8.74 -6.59
C ASN A 52 -2.56 -9.81 -6.49
N ASN A 53 -2.74 -10.95 -7.13
CA ASN A 53 -1.80 -12.07 -7.00
C ASN A 53 -0.39 -11.77 -7.56
N LYS A 54 -0.20 -10.67 -8.25
CA LYS A 54 1.11 -10.22 -8.75
C LYS A 54 1.77 -9.16 -7.87
N ALA A 55 1.21 -8.86 -6.71
CA ALA A 55 1.73 -7.81 -5.83
C ALA A 55 3.20 -8.03 -5.44
N PHE A 56 3.57 -9.25 -5.06
CA PHE A 56 4.96 -9.56 -4.70
C PHE A 56 5.90 -9.43 -5.90
N GLU A 57 5.51 -9.96 -7.05
CA GLU A 57 6.26 -9.84 -8.30
C GLU A 57 6.43 -8.39 -8.73
N ARG A 58 5.40 -7.57 -8.56
CA ARG A 58 5.42 -6.14 -8.88
C ARG A 58 6.19 -5.31 -7.85
N THR A 59 6.73 -5.92 -6.80
CA THR A 59 7.38 -5.22 -5.68
C THR A 59 6.48 -4.19 -4.99
N VAL A 60 5.19 -4.49 -4.90
CA VAL A 60 4.23 -3.68 -4.14
C VAL A 60 4.48 -3.90 -2.65
N VAL A 61 4.71 -2.82 -1.92
CA VAL A 61 5.02 -2.86 -0.50
C VAL A 61 4.19 -1.83 0.26
N LEU A 62 3.98 -2.08 1.55
CA LEU A 62 3.35 -1.13 2.46
C LEU A 62 4.43 -0.26 3.07
N HIS A 63 4.33 1.04 2.89
CA HIS A 63 5.28 2.00 3.47
C HIS A 63 4.58 3.31 3.85
N SER A 64 5.32 4.19 4.52
CA SER A 64 4.82 5.52 4.85
C SER A 64 5.45 6.59 3.95
N HIS A 65 4.80 7.73 3.90
CA HIS A 65 5.36 8.94 3.29
C HIS A 65 4.80 10.16 4.01
N SER A 66 5.64 11.18 4.16
CA SER A 66 5.25 12.43 4.82
C SER A 66 4.13 13.20 4.10
N CYS A 67 3.91 12.91 2.81
CA CYS A 67 2.81 13.50 2.06
C CYS A 67 1.42 12.99 2.47
N VAL A 68 1.35 11.89 3.22
CA VAL A 68 0.08 11.37 3.75
C VAL A 68 -0.17 12.00 5.12
N PRO A 69 -1.24 12.80 5.27
CA PRO A 69 -1.51 13.49 6.54
C PRO A 69 -1.94 12.53 7.64
N GLU A 70 -1.69 12.92 8.89
CA GLU A 70 -2.07 12.15 10.07
C GLU A 70 -3.58 12.20 10.33
N ASN A 71 -4.22 13.29 9.93
CA ASN A 71 -5.66 13.51 10.09
C ASN A 71 -6.32 13.62 8.73
N GLU A 72 -7.63 13.38 8.69
CA GLU A 72 -8.43 13.58 7.50
C GLU A 72 -8.40 15.05 7.07
N VAL A 73 -8.21 15.29 5.77
CA VAL A 73 -8.18 16.62 5.17
C VAL A 73 -9.15 16.69 4.00
N ALA A 74 -9.63 17.91 3.70
CA ALA A 74 -10.56 18.13 2.60
C ALA A 74 -9.85 18.20 1.24
N ASP A 75 -8.56 18.54 1.22
CA ASP A 75 -7.77 18.68 0.00
C ASP A 75 -7.27 17.32 -0.50
N ASP A 76 -6.93 17.25 -1.78
CA ASP A 76 -6.31 16.08 -2.37
C ASP A 76 -4.96 15.78 -1.71
N ILE A 77 -4.65 14.50 -1.56
CA ILE A 77 -3.35 14.05 -1.06
C ILE A 77 -2.53 13.46 -2.22
N CYS A 78 -1.26 13.19 -1.96
CA CYS A 78 -0.37 12.58 -2.93
C CYS A 78 -0.87 11.21 -3.40
N GLN A 79 -0.42 10.79 -4.58
CA GLN A 79 -0.61 9.44 -5.11
C GLN A 79 0.71 8.69 -5.09
N SER A 80 0.65 7.37 -4.95
CA SER A 80 1.80 6.48 -5.07
C SER A 80 1.88 5.90 -6.49
N ASN A 81 2.95 5.13 -6.74
CA ASN A 81 3.12 4.40 -8.00
C ASN A 81 2.66 2.93 -7.86
N GLY A 82 1.63 2.70 -7.07
CA GLY A 82 1.01 1.40 -6.88
C GLY A 82 1.07 0.87 -5.45
N CYS A 83 2.06 1.27 -4.66
CA CYS A 83 2.19 0.85 -3.27
C CYS A 83 1.14 1.53 -2.38
N PRO A 84 0.43 0.77 -1.52
CA PRO A 84 -0.38 1.40 -0.49
C PRO A 84 0.52 2.16 0.48
N THR A 85 0.20 3.42 0.70
CA THR A 85 1.04 4.35 1.45
C THR A 85 0.24 4.99 2.56
N VAL A 86 0.79 4.98 3.76
CA VAL A 86 0.15 5.48 4.98
C VAL A 86 0.96 6.62 5.59
N SER A 87 0.39 7.31 6.58
CA SER A 87 1.14 8.32 7.32
C SER A 87 2.23 7.67 8.18
N PRO A 88 3.32 8.41 8.51
CA PRO A 88 4.39 7.86 9.35
C PRO A 88 3.91 7.35 10.73
N LYS A 89 3.02 8.08 11.38
CA LYS A 89 2.45 7.64 12.68
C LYS A 89 1.58 6.39 12.53
N PHE A 90 0.81 6.30 11.46
CA PHE A 90 -0.02 5.12 11.23
C PHE A 90 0.83 3.89 10.96
N LEU A 91 1.95 4.03 10.27
CA LEU A 91 2.89 2.93 10.08
C LEU A 91 3.43 2.41 11.43
N GLU A 92 3.70 3.29 12.39
CA GLU A 92 4.13 2.89 13.73
C GLU A 92 3.05 2.06 14.44
N GLU A 93 1.78 2.41 14.29
CA GLU A 93 0.67 1.61 14.81
C GLU A 93 0.59 0.24 14.14
N ILE A 94 0.77 0.18 12.81
CA ILE A 94 0.81 -1.08 12.07
C ILE A 94 1.97 -1.95 12.56
N LYS A 95 3.15 -1.38 12.79
CA LYS A 95 4.31 -2.10 13.31
C LYS A 95 4.01 -2.77 14.65
N LYS A 96 3.31 -2.09 15.55
CA LYS A 96 2.90 -2.67 16.84
C LYS A 96 2.01 -3.90 16.64
N VAL A 97 1.04 -3.82 15.74
CA VAL A 97 0.13 -4.93 15.45
C VAL A 97 0.88 -6.10 14.83
N VAL A 98 1.68 -5.86 13.81
CA VAL A 98 2.41 -6.92 13.07
C VAL A 98 3.44 -7.60 13.97
N ASN A 99 4.22 -6.82 14.73
CA ASN A 99 5.31 -7.36 15.55
C ASN A 99 4.80 -8.13 16.78
N ASN A 100 3.59 -7.84 17.25
CA ASN A 100 2.98 -8.52 18.39
C ASN A 100 2.03 -9.65 18.02
N SER A 101 1.77 -9.84 16.73
CA SER A 101 0.87 -10.90 16.27
C SER A 101 1.61 -12.21 16.06
N LYS A 102 1.04 -13.31 16.56
CA LYS A 102 1.49 -14.68 16.30
C LYS A 102 0.85 -15.27 15.04
N GLN A 103 -0.16 -14.61 14.51
CA GLN A 103 -0.88 -15.02 13.31
C GLN A 103 -0.57 -14.05 12.18
N PRO A 104 -0.69 -14.47 10.91
CA PRO A 104 -0.55 -13.56 9.78
C PRO A 104 -1.50 -12.37 9.90
N VAL A 105 -0.99 -11.18 9.60
CA VAL A 105 -1.79 -9.95 9.57
C VAL A 105 -2.17 -9.67 8.13
N LEU A 106 -3.45 -9.37 7.91
CA LEU A 106 -4.01 -9.11 6.59
C LEU A 106 -4.23 -7.62 6.39
N LEU A 107 -3.96 -7.16 5.17
CA LEU A 107 -4.35 -5.85 4.66
C LEU A 107 -5.39 -6.06 3.58
N TRP A 108 -6.52 -5.39 3.67
CA TRP A 108 -7.57 -5.49 2.66
C TRP A 108 -7.80 -4.13 2.01
N ILE A 109 -7.55 -4.05 0.71
CA ILE A 109 -7.83 -2.86 -0.10
C ILE A 109 -9.09 -3.14 -0.90
N TYR A 110 -10.11 -2.34 -0.66
CA TYR A 110 -11.42 -2.49 -1.32
C TYR A 110 -11.96 -1.13 -1.76
N GLN A 111 -12.92 -1.21 -2.63
CA GLN A 111 -13.56 -0.04 -3.21
C GLN A 111 -14.94 0.21 -2.59
#